data_6b779b884464e4782a3b5600037d7f91
#
_entry.id   6b779b884464e4782a3b5600037d7f91
#
_cell.length_a   1.000
_cell.length_b   1.000
_cell.length_c   1.000
_cell.angle_alpha   90.00
_cell.angle_beta   90.00
_cell.angle_gamma   90.00
#
_symmetry.space_group_name_H-M   'P 1'
#
loop_
_entity.id
_entity.type
_entity.pdbx_description
1 polymer ?
#
loop_
_entity_poly.entity_id
_entity_poly.type
_entity_poly.pdbx_seq_one_letter_code
_entity_poly.pdbx_strand_id
1 'polypeptide(L)'
;MAEPYPTCYLNGAYLPLAEARISPLDRGFLFADGVYEVVPVNRGRPFRLREHLKRLDDSLRSIRVTNPYTDAGWLAILERLAAEAGS
;
A
#
# COMPACT_ATOMS: atom_id res chain seq x y z
N MET A 1 -7.82 -20.70 -5.71
CA MET A 1 -7.18 -19.39 -5.52
C MET A 1 -7.91 -18.62 -4.42
N ALA A 2 -7.15 -18.05 -3.51
CA ALA A 2 -7.78 -17.26 -2.45
C ALA A 2 -8.38 -15.98 -3.03
N GLU A 3 -9.55 -15.61 -2.55
CA GLU A 3 -10.17 -14.36 -2.95
C GLU A 3 -9.45 -13.19 -2.27
N PRO A 4 -9.31 -12.04 -2.97
CA PRO A 4 -8.72 -10.87 -2.34
C PRO A 4 -9.63 -10.33 -1.23
N TYR A 5 -9.03 -9.68 -0.24
CA TYR A 5 -9.80 -9.01 0.80
C TYR A 5 -10.64 -7.89 0.18
N PRO A 6 -11.83 -7.61 0.76
CA PRO A 6 -12.79 -6.73 0.09
C PRO A 6 -12.42 -5.27 0.07
N THR A 7 -11.54 -4.80 0.97
CA THR A 7 -11.21 -3.38 1.11
C THR A 7 -9.80 -3.08 0.65
N CYS A 8 -9.63 -1.98 -0.06
CA CYS A 8 -8.31 -1.45 -0.40
C CYS A 8 -8.24 0.04 -0.08
N TYR A 9 -7.03 0.59 -0.14
CA TYR A 9 -6.77 2.01 -0.01
C TYR A 9 -6.18 2.50 -1.34
N LEU A 10 -6.86 3.44 -1.98
CA LEU A 10 -6.45 3.95 -3.29
C LEU A 10 -6.61 5.48 -3.30
N ASN A 11 -5.51 6.17 -3.57
CA ASN A 11 -5.51 7.62 -3.74
C ASN A 11 -6.23 8.38 -2.62
N GLY A 12 -5.97 7.99 -1.38
CA GLY A 12 -6.52 8.69 -0.22
C GLY A 12 -7.88 8.21 0.26
N ALA A 13 -8.42 7.15 -0.31
CA ALA A 13 -9.74 6.64 0.07
C ALA A 13 -9.72 5.14 0.31
N TYR A 14 -10.42 4.72 1.37
CA TYR A 14 -10.74 3.29 1.57
C TYR A 14 -12.00 2.98 0.79
N LEU A 15 -11.97 1.94 0.00
CA LEU A 15 -13.11 1.56 -0.83
C LEU A 15 -13.10 0.05 -1.09
N PRO A 16 -14.25 -0.50 -1.51
CA PRO A 16 -14.27 -1.90 -1.92
C PRO A 16 -13.33 -2.13 -3.08
N LEU A 17 -12.57 -3.22 -3.02
CA LEU A 17 -11.60 -3.55 -4.08
C LEU A 17 -12.28 -3.62 -5.45
N ALA A 18 -13.52 -4.14 -5.51
CA ALA A 18 -14.27 -4.25 -6.76
C ALA A 18 -14.56 -2.89 -7.41
N GLU A 19 -14.51 -1.80 -6.64
CA GLU A 19 -14.76 -0.45 -7.12
C GLU A 19 -13.48 0.35 -7.41
N ALA A 20 -12.33 -0.24 -7.13
CA ALA A 20 -11.05 0.43 -7.37
C ALA A 20 -10.81 0.60 -8.88
N ARG A 21 -10.44 1.80 -9.27
CA ARG A 21 -10.18 2.15 -10.68
C ARG A 21 -8.94 3.01 -10.77
N ILE A 22 -8.15 2.77 -11.80
CA ILE A 22 -7.02 3.64 -12.15
C ILE A 22 -7.16 4.03 -13.61
N SER A 23 -6.63 5.20 -13.96
CA SER A 23 -6.64 5.67 -15.33
C SER A 23 -5.76 4.79 -16.22
N PRO A 24 -6.18 4.49 -17.46
CA PRO A 24 -5.30 3.82 -18.41
C PRO A 24 -4.10 4.67 -18.81
N LEU A 25 -4.10 5.97 -18.47
CA LEU A 25 -2.98 6.87 -18.70
C LEU A 25 -2.01 6.93 -17.51
N ASP A 26 -2.27 6.17 -16.44
CA ASP A 26 -1.39 6.11 -15.29
C ASP A 26 -0.01 5.62 -15.69
N ARG A 27 1.05 6.26 -15.18
CA ARG A 27 2.43 5.90 -15.55
C ARG A 27 2.80 4.50 -15.10
N GLY A 28 2.23 4.02 -14.00
CA GLY A 28 2.44 2.64 -13.55
C GLY A 28 1.92 1.64 -14.57
N PHE A 29 0.80 1.95 -15.21
CA PHE A 29 0.22 1.11 -16.25
C PHE A 29 1.00 1.22 -17.57
N LEU A 30 1.31 2.46 -18.00
CA LEU A 30 1.92 2.68 -19.30
C LEU A 30 3.42 2.35 -19.34
N PHE A 31 4.15 2.63 -18.26
CA PHE A 31 5.62 2.57 -18.26
C PHE A 31 6.19 1.73 -17.12
N ALA A 32 5.34 1.08 -16.35
CA ALA A 32 5.75 0.33 -15.15
C ALA A 32 6.51 1.23 -14.14
N ASP A 33 6.22 2.53 -14.10
CA ASP A 33 6.81 3.47 -13.15
C ASP A 33 6.17 3.26 -11.79
N GLY A 34 6.76 2.40 -10.99
CA GLY A 34 6.22 2.14 -9.67
C GLY A 34 7.16 1.28 -8.84
N VAL A 35 6.85 1.21 -7.56
CA VAL A 35 7.53 0.33 -6.63
C VAL A 35 6.48 -0.40 -5.82
N TYR A 36 6.87 -1.49 -5.19
CA TYR A 36 5.96 -2.19 -4.29
C TYR A 36 6.70 -2.64 -3.04
N GLU A 37 5.91 -2.91 -2.01
CA GLU A 37 6.40 -3.45 -0.76
C GLU A 37 5.36 -4.41 -0.22
N VAL A 38 5.79 -5.50 0.38
CA VAL A 38 4.90 -6.48 1.00
C VAL A 38 5.22 -6.55 2.49
N VAL A 39 4.23 -6.24 3.31
CA VAL A 39 4.40 -6.21 4.76
C VAL A 39 3.56 -7.35 5.36
N PRO A 40 4.21 -8.39 5.92
CA PRO A 40 3.47 -9.44 6.60
C PRO A 40 2.74 -8.87 7.83
N VAL A 41 1.51 -9.33 8.05
CA VAL A 41 0.71 -8.91 9.19
C VAL A 41 0.44 -10.14 10.04
N ASN A 42 0.76 -10.06 11.34
CA ASN A 42 0.52 -11.12 12.30
C ASN A 42 -0.25 -10.56 13.48
N ARG A 43 -1.42 -11.14 13.76
CA ARG A 43 -2.29 -10.72 14.85
C ARG A 43 -2.62 -9.23 14.81
N GLY A 44 -2.91 -8.73 13.61
CA GLY A 44 -3.26 -7.33 13.39
C GLY A 44 -2.08 -6.37 13.41
N ARG A 45 -0.84 -6.88 13.50
CA ARG A 45 0.35 -6.03 13.59
C ARG A 45 1.25 -6.23 12.38
N PRO A 46 1.63 -5.15 11.69
CA PRO A 46 2.63 -5.23 10.62
C PRO A 46 3.99 -5.68 11.16
N PHE A 47 4.59 -6.67 10.51
CA PHE A 47 5.87 -7.22 10.93
C PHE A 47 7.01 -6.43 10.29
N ARG A 48 7.96 -5.99 11.13
CA ARG A 48 9.13 -5.21 10.71
C ARG A 48 8.76 -3.97 9.88
N LEU A 49 7.74 -3.27 10.32
CA LEU A 49 7.20 -2.13 9.57
C LEU A 49 8.26 -1.07 9.29
N ARG A 50 9.11 -0.74 10.27
CA ARG A 50 10.14 0.30 10.09
C ARG A 50 11.08 -0.04 8.94
N GLU A 51 11.54 -1.28 8.88
CA GLU A 51 12.43 -1.73 7.82
C GLU A 51 11.75 -1.70 6.45
N HIS A 52 10.49 -2.12 6.40
CA HIS A 52 9.70 -2.08 5.16
C HIS A 52 9.47 -0.63 4.70
N LEU A 53 9.13 0.28 5.61
CA LEU A 53 8.89 1.68 5.26
C LEU A 53 10.17 2.38 4.82
N LYS A 54 11.31 2.05 5.43
CA LYS A 54 12.59 2.58 4.98
C LYS A 54 12.91 2.12 3.57
N ARG A 55 12.72 0.84 3.28
CA ARG A 55 12.97 0.29 1.95
C ARG A 55 12.01 0.88 0.91
N LEU A 56 10.75 1.10 1.28
CA LEU A 56 9.78 1.77 0.43
C LEU A 56 10.24 3.18 0.10
N ASP A 57 10.69 3.94 1.10
CA ASP A 57 11.18 5.30 0.89
C ASP A 57 12.39 5.33 -0.03
N ASP A 58 13.35 4.42 0.18
CA ASP A 58 14.53 4.31 -0.68
C ASP A 58 14.12 3.98 -2.12
N SER A 59 13.17 3.07 -2.30
CA SER A 59 12.67 2.70 -3.62
C SER A 59 11.99 3.87 -4.32
N LEU A 60 11.14 4.61 -3.60
CA LEU A 60 10.47 5.79 -4.15
C LEU A 60 11.47 6.86 -4.56
N ARG A 61 12.49 7.09 -3.76
CA ARG A 61 13.56 8.04 -4.11
C ARG A 61 14.29 7.64 -5.38
N SER A 62 14.51 6.34 -5.56
CA SER A 62 15.24 5.85 -6.74
C SER A 62 14.51 6.13 -8.04
N ILE A 63 13.19 6.22 -8.01
CA ILE A 63 12.37 6.59 -9.17
C ILE A 63 11.88 8.03 -9.12
N ARG A 64 12.37 8.82 -8.16
CA ARG A 64 12.04 10.24 -8.00
C ARG A 64 10.56 10.50 -7.76
N VAL A 65 9.93 9.63 -7.00
CA VAL A 65 8.54 9.81 -6.55
C VAL A 65 8.55 10.21 -5.08
N THR A 66 7.84 11.27 -4.76
CA THR A 66 7.71 11.72 -3.37
C THR A 66 6.88 10.72 -2.58
N ASN A 67 7.40 10.34 -1.39
CA ASN A 67 6.63 9.49 -0.48
C ASN A 67 5.43 10.30 0.03
N PRO A 68 4.18 9.83 -0.22
CA PRO A 68 2.99 10.62 0.09
C PRO A 68 2.66 10.70 1.58
N TYR A 69 3.24 9.84 2.41
CA TYR A 69 2.88 9.77 3.83
C TYR A 69 4.10 9.67 4.71
N THR A 70 3.93 10.08 5.97
CA THR A 70 4.90 9.80 7.04
C THR A 70 4.77 8.34 7.47
N ASP A 71 5.73 7.87 8.27
CA ASP A 71 5.66 6.51 8.82
C ASP A 71 4.38 6.31 9.64
N ALA A 72 3.97 7.32 10.42
CA ALA A 72 2.72 7.25 11.18
C ALA A 72 1.51 7.17 10.27
N GLY A 73 1.51 7.87 9.14
CA GLY A 73 0.45 7.82 8.15
C GLY A 73 0.35 6.43 7.51
N TRP A 74 1.48 5.86 7.12
CA TRP A 74 1.51 4.50 6.59
C TRP A 74 1.00 3.48 7.60
N LEU A 75 1.44 3.60 8.86
CA LEU A 75 1.01 2.69 9.92
C LEU A 75 -0.51 2.71 10.09
N ALA A 76 -1.11 3.90 10.12
CA ALA A 76 -2.55 4.04 10.28
C ALA A 76 -3.32 3.36 9.15
N ILE A 77 -2.87 3.52 7.90
CA ILE A 77 -3.49 2.87 6.75
C ILE A 77 -3.39 1.35 6.86
N LEU A 78 -2.19 0.85 7.17
CA LEU A 78 -1.95 -0.59 7.24
C LEU A 78 -2.71 -1.23 8.39
N GLU A 79 -2.78 -0.57 9.55
CA GLU A 79 -3.54 -1.10 10.69
C GLU A 79 -5.03 -1.19 10.37
N ARG A 80 -5.59 -0.19 9.70
CA ARG A 80 -7.00 -0.22 9.31
C ARG A 80 -7.28 -1.33 8.32
N LEU A 81 -6.43 -1.48 7.30
CA LEU A 81 -6.60 -2.56 6.32
C LEU A 81 -6.47 -3.93 6.97
N ALA A 82 -5.52 -4.11 7.88
CA ALA A 82 -5.35 -5.36 8.62
C ALA A 82 -6.58 -5.68 9.46
N ALA A 83 -7.14 -4.69 10.16
CA ALA A 83 -8.33 -4.87 10.97
C ALA A 83 -9.54 -5.28 10.12
N GLU A 84 -9.73 -4.63 8.98
CA GLU A 84 -10.84 -4.95 8.08
C GLU A 84 -10.68 -6.31 7.40
N ALA A 85 -9.44 -6.78 7.25
CA ALA A 85 -9.17 -8.10 6.71
C ALA A 85 -9.29 -9.22 7.74
N GLY A 86 -9.48 -8.89 9.01
CA GLY A 86 -9.58 -9.88 10.08
C GLY A 86 -8.24 -10.46 10.51
N SER A 87 -7.18 -9.78 10.24
CA SER A 87 -5.82 -10.25 10.59
C SER A 87 -5.38 -9.76 11.96
#